data_665a090e8dd9f8b13fe78f4cb946d783
#
_entry.id   665a090e8dd9f8b13fe78f4cb946d783
#
_cell.length_a   1.000
_cell.length_b   1.000
_cell.length_c   1.000
_cell.angle_alpha   90.00
_cell.angle_beta   90.00
_cell.angle_gamma   90.00
#
_symmetry.space_group_name_H-M   'P 1'
#
loop_
_entity.id
_entity.type
_entity.pdbx_description
1 polymer ?
#
loop_
_entity_poly.entity_id
_entity_poly.type
_entity_poly.pdbx_seq_one_letter_code
_entity_poly.pdbx_strand_id
1 'polypeptide(L)'
;MNKHVICTAGHVDHGKSTLINALTGIDPDRWAEEKRRGLTIDLGFAKADRKDNGFVSFIDVPGHERFLKNMLAGVGAVDGCLFVVDSTEGWKPQSEEHLRILNLLGVRKGLIALTKVSLADDDLREIVSLEIKDHLKGTFLESAPIIPVDSITGVGIDSLTTELEKMLEDTPVAKDNDRPRLWIDRVFTVKGAGTVVTGTLTGGSLKVDDEIIINPQNFVTKIRSLQSHDEQIPNIGPGSRIAINLANIDHRSIGRGSVITNPEQWFLTSTFDAELNVLPSIEHEVSRRGAYLAYIGTKEEFVKVRVLGDEVIPAGSKGLVRVYMDEKLPLMLGDRLILRESGRNETIGGAIVLDPDPILRAAEAKPNSSIDRIISEHKWITPSHLESLTGVRRKEDVPGWIVDCLLYTSPSPRDLSTSRMPSSA
;
A
#
# COMPACT_ATOMS: atom_id res chain seq x y z
N MET A 1 -1.06 -12.28 18.64
CA MET A 1 -0.14 -12.80 17.61
C MET A 1 0.29 -11.64 16.73
N ASN A 2 1.59 -11.34 16.69
CA ASN A 2 2.12 -10.30 15.82
C ASN A 2 2.15 -10.79 14.37
N LYS A 3 1.57 -10.02 13.47
CA LYS A 3 1.45 -10.36 12.05
C LYS A 3 2.05 -9.23 11.25
N HIS A 4 2.89 -9.60 10.29
CA HIS A 4 3.53 -8.65 9.39
C HIS A 4 3.49 -9.15 7.96
N VAL A 5 3.48 -8.20 7.04
CA VAL A 5 3.53 -8.46 5.59
C VAL A 5 4.78 -7.81 5.03
N ILE A 6 5.66 -8.59 4.42
CA ILE A 6 6.91 -8.14 3.80
C ILE A 6 6.85 -8.42 2.31
N CYS A 7 7.16 -7.44 1.47
CA CYS A 7 7.34 -7.69 0.04
C CYS A 7 8.82 -7.88 -0.31
N THR A 8 9.10 -8.67 -1.35
CA THR A 8 10.41 -8.63 -2.00
C THR A 8 10.47 -7.43 -2.95
N ALA A 9 11.68 -6.98 -3.27
CA ALA A 9 11.93 -5.99 -4.31
C ALA A 9 13.31 -6.24 -4.94
N GLY A 10 13.56 -5.72 -6.13
CA GLY A 10 14.83 -5.90 -6.85
C GLY A 10 14.63 -6.41 -8.28
N HIS A 11 15.73 -6.47 -9.01
CA HIS A 11 15.74 -6.83 -10.43
C HIS A 11 15.27 -8.27 -10.67
N VAL A 12 14.87 -8.59 -11.91
CA VAL A 12 14.62 -9.97 -12.35
C VAL A 12 15.92 -10.78 -12.19
N ASP A 13 15.82 -12.06 -11.89
CA ASP A 13 16.94 -13.01 -11.72
C ASP A 13 17.91 -12.71 -10.56
N HIS A 14 17.67 -11.68 -9.74
CA HIS A 14 18.43 -11.43 -8.51
C HIS A 14 18.15 -12.42 -7.37
N GLY A 15 17.28 -13.42 -7.59
CA GLY A 15 17.04 -14.53 -6.65
C GLY A 15 15.98 -14.27 -5.60
N LYS A 16 15.00 -13.38 -5.84
CA LYS A 16 13.90 -13.08 -4.90
C LYS A 16 13.12 -14.32 -4.47
N SER A 17 12.56 -15.07 -5.44
CA SER A 17 11.77 -16.29 -5.17
C SER A 17 12.61 -17.39 -4.51
N THR A 18 13.89 -17.55 -4.96
CA THR A 18 14.83 -18.50 -4.37
C THR A 18 15.14 -18.16 -2.91
N LEU A 19 15.28 -16.86 -2.61
CA LEU A 19 15.52 -16.38 -1.24
C LEU A 19 14.31 -16.63 -0.34
N ILE A 20 13.10 -16.36 -0.83
CA ILE A 20 11.86 -16.67 -0.10
C ILE A 20 11.77 -18.17 0.17
N ASN A 21 12.07 -19.01 -0.81
CA ASN A 21 12.09 -20.47 -0.60
C ASN A 21 13.12 -20.88 0.46
N ALA A 22 14.32 -20.29 0.46
CA ALA A 22 15.33 -20.57 1.47
C ALA A 22 14.91 -20.14 2.88
N LEU A 23 14.18 -19.03 3.02
CA LEU A 23 13.68 -18.50 4.30
C LEU A 23 12.47 -19.26 4.84
N THR A 24 11.61 -19.79 3.97
CA THR A 24 10.29 -20.29 4.36
C THR A 24 10.07 -21.78 4.09
N GLY A 25 10.90 -22.39 3.24
CA GLY A 25 10.68 -23.73 2.70
C GLY A 25 9.54 -23.81 1.68
N ILE A 26 8.93 -22.68 1.30
CA ILE A 26 7.80 -22.58 0.37
C ILE A 26 8.26 -21.94 -0.93
N ASP A 27 8.05 -22.63 -2.06
CA ASP A 27 8.30 -22.08 -3.39
C ASP A 27 7.15 -21.13 -3.77
N PRO A 28 7.40 -19.81 -3.88
CA PRO A 28 6.36 -18.84 -4.20
C PRO A 28 5.89 -18.91 -5.67
N ASP A 29 6.71 -19.48 -6.58
CA ASP A 29 6.40 -19.62 -8.01
C ASP A 29 5.47 -20.83 -8.22
N ARG A 30 4.19 -20.53 -8.47
CA ARG A 30 3.13 -21.56 -8.56
C ARG A 30 2.83 -21.99 -9.99
N TRP A 31 3.08 -21.13 -10.96
CA TRP A 31 2.72 -21.40 -12.35
C TRP A 31 3.79 -22.22 -13.06
N ALA A 32 3.35 -23.22 -13.80
CA ALA A 32 4.28 -23.99 -14.66
C ALA A 32 5.06 -23.09 -15.65
N GLU A 33 4.45 -21.99 -16.06
CA GLU A 33 5.06 -21.00 -16.94
C GLU A 33 6.18 -20.21 -16.23
N GLU A 34 6.02 -19.83 -14.96
CA GLU A 34 7.05 -19.20 -14.14
C GLU A 34 8.27 -20.11 -14.01
N LYS A 35 8.01 -21.37 -13.65
CA LYS A 35 9.07 -22.40 -13.54
C LYS A 35 9.76 -22.69 -14.87
N ARG A 36 9.04 -22.67 -16.00
CA ARG A 36 9.62 -22.85 -17.33
C ARG A 36 10.48 -21.68 -17.78
N ARG A 37 10.07 -20.46 -17.45
CA ARG A 37 10.79 -19.22 -17.81
C ARG A 37 11.82 -18.80 -16.80
N GLY A 38 11.82 -19.36 -15.60
CA GLY A 38 12.68 -18.98 -14.50
C GLY A 38 12.41 -17.58 -13.95
N LEU A 39 11.21 -17.02 -14.18
CA LEU A 39 10.87 -15.66 -13.73
C LEU A 39 9.44 -15.61 -13.16
N THR A 40 9.27 -14.84 -12.09
CA THR A 40 7.97 -14.57 -11.48
C THR A 40 7.12 -13.65 -12.37
N ILE A 41 5.91 -14.06 -12.69
CA ILE A 41 4.96 -13.34 -13.56
C ILE A 41 3.89 -12.64 -12.74
N ASP A 42 3.33 -13.32 -11.75
CA ASP A 42 2.32 -12.81 -10.83
C ASP A 42 2.86 -12.82 -9.40
N LEU A 43 2.10 -12.30 -8.45
CA LEU A 43 2.51 -12.28 -7.04
C LEU A 43 2.69 -13.71 -6.50
N GLY A 44 3.85 -14.00 -5.92
CA GLY A 44 4.10 -15.19 -5.14
C GLY A 44 3.77 -14.96 -3.66
N PHE A 45 3.49 -16.02 -2.92
CA PHE A 45 3.16 -15.90 -1.50
C PHE A 45 3.77 -17.03 -0.70
N ALA A 46 4.40 -16.68 0.41
CA ALA A 46 4.96 -17.63 1.37
C ALA A 46 4.75 -17.12 2.81
N LYS A 47 4.94 -17.99 3.77
CA LYS A 47 4.85 -17.65 5.19
C LYS A 47 6.05 -18.23 5.94
N ALA A 48 6.53 -17.52 6.94
CA ALA A 48 7.43 -18.05 7.96
C ALA A 48 6.84 -17.81 9.34
N ASP A 49 6.96 -18.81 10.22
CA ASP A 49 6.59 -18.67 11.62
C ASP A 49 7.68 -17.91 12.38
N ARG A 50 7.28 -17.08 13.33
CA ARG A 50 8.17 -16.28 14.18
C ARG A 50 8.35 -16.90 15.56
N LYS A 51 9.44 -16.51 16.24
CA LYS A 51 9.75 -16.96 17.60
C LYS A 51 8.72 -16.52 18.64
N ASP A 52 8.00 -15.43 18.40
CA ASP A 52 6.96 -14.87 19.29
C ASP A 52 5.56 -15.46 19.09
N ASN A 53 5.46 -16.62 18.45
CA ASN A 53 4.22 -17.25 17.99
C ASN A 53 3.41 -16.41 16.98
N GLY A 54 4.04 -15.39 16.37
CA GLY A 54 3.53 -14.64 15.24
C GLY A 54 3.91 -15.31 13.92
N PHE A 55 3.61 -14.63 12.83
CA PHE A 55 4.08 -15.03 11.50
C PHE A 55 4.37 -13.83 10.60
N VAL A 56 5.19 -14.07 9.61
CA VAL A 56 5.48 -13.15 8.51
C VAL A 56 4.91 -13.72 7.23
N SER A 57 4.10 -12.92 6.55
CA SER A 57 3.65 -13.21 5.19
C SER A 57 4.59 -12.53 4.20
N PHE A 58 5.19 -13.29 3.29
CA PHE A 58 5.98 -12.74 2.20
C PHE A 58 5.13 -12.60 0.95
N ILE A 59 5.26 -11.47 0.30
CA ILE A 59 4.72 -11.20 -1.03
C ILE A 59 5.90 -11.13 -1.98
N ASP A 60 6.08 -12.17 -2.79
CA ASP A 60 7.10 -12.18 -3.82
C ASP A 60 6.60 -11.44 -5.05
N VAL A 61 7.28 -10.33 -5.40
CA VAL A 61 6.86 -9.49 -6.51
C VAL A 61 7.70 -9.78 -7.76
N PRO A 62 7.06 -9.73 -8.96
CA PRO A 62 7.80 -9.89 -10.20
C PRO A 62 8.81 -8.77 -10.39
N GLY A 63 10.01 -9.10 -10.84
CA GLY A 63 11.10 -8.15 -11.09
C GLY A 63 11.00 -7.45 -12.43
N HIS A 64 10.32 -8.02 -13.42
CA HIS A 64 10.32 -7.51 -14.78
C HIS A 64 9.31 -6.37 -14.98
N GLU A 65 9.71 -5.29 -15.69
CA GLU A 65 8.92 -4.08 -15.94
C GLU A 65 7.50 -4.35 -16.51
N ARG A 66 7.34 -5.38 -17.35
CA ARG A 66 6.04 -5.78 -17.91
C ARG A 66 5.03 -6.19 -16.85
N PHE A 67 5.49 -6.59 -15.68
CA PHE A 67 4.66 -7.07 -14.57
C PHE A 67 4.60 -6.05 -13.42
N LEU A 68 5.03 -4.83 -13.64
CA LEU A 68 5.04 -3.76 -12.64
C LEU A 68 3.67 -3.54 -11.99
N LYS A 69 2.58 -3.66 -12.75
CA LYS A 69 1.21 -3.61 -12.22
C LYS A 69 0.93 -4.71 -11.19
N ASN A 70 1.54 -5.89 -11.35
CA ASN A 70 1.42 -6.96 -10.37
C ASN A 70 2.21 -6.62 -9.11
N MET A 71 3.42 -6.06 -9.26
CA MET A 71 4.20 -5.55 -8.13
C MET A 71 3.42 -4.49 -7.35
N LEU A 72 2.88 -3.47 -8.03
CA LEU A 72 2.10 -2.40 -7.41
C LEU A 72 0.89 -2.94 -6.62
N ALA A 73 0.22 -3.96 -7.16
CA ALA A 73 -0.89 -4.61 -6.45
C ALA A 73 -0.48 -5.35 -5.17
N GLY A 74 0.78 -5.82 -5.09
CA GLY A 74 1.29 -6.52 -3.91
C GLY A 74 1.80 -5.60 -2.81
N VAL A 75 2.24 -4.39 -3.14
CA VAL A 75 2.98 -3.51 -2.21
C VAL A 75 2.10 -2.53 -1.46
N GLY A 76 0.83 -2.37 -1.83
CA GLY A 76 -0.06 -1.34 -1.26
C GLY A 76 -0.36 -1.45 0.25
N ALA A 77 -0.04 -2.57 0.90
CA ALA A 77 -0.29 -2.80 2.32
C ALA A 77 0.78 -3.70 2.94
N VAL A 78 2.03 -3.26 2.90
CA VAL A 78 3.18 -3.98 3.47
C VAL A 78 3.81 -3.20 4.61
N ASP A 79 4.33 -3.92 5.60
CA ASP A 79 5.01 -3.36 6.77
C ASP A 79 6.48 -3.05 6.49
N GLY A 80 7.07 -3.74 5.49
CA GLY A 80 8.45 -3.54 5.10
C GLY A 80 8.80 -4.28 3.82
N CYS A 81 10.07 -4.18 3.41
CA CYS A 81 10.57 -4.88 2.24
C CYS A 81 11.87 -5.64 2.49
N LEU A 82 12.04 -6.72 1.74
CA LEU A 82 13.29 -7.42 1.55
C LEU A 82 13.83 -7.07 0.15
N PHE A 83 14.78 -6.15 0.10
CA PHE A 83 15.35 -5.66 -1.14
C PHE A 83 16.52 -6.56 -1.57
N VAL A 84 16.44 -7.11 -2.76
CA VAL A 84 17.34 -8.18 -3.23
C VAL A 84 18.22 -7.67 -4.36
N VAL A 85 19.54 -7.76 -4.17
CA VAL A 85 20.56 -7.38 -5.16
C VAL A 85 21.54 -8.54 -5.34
N ASP A 86 21.84 -8.89 -6.58
CA ASP A 86 22.82 -9.92 -6.93
C ASP A 86 24.22 -9.36 -6.78
N SER A 87 25.10 -10.07 -6.07
CA SER A 87 26.49 -9.66 -5.83
C SER A 87 27.38 -9.70 -7.07
N THR A 88 26.95 -10.40 -8.12
CA THR A 88 27.71 -10.50 -9.39
C THR A 88 27.27 -9.47 -10.42
N GLU A 89 26.04 -8.94 -10.30
CA GLU A 89 25.47 -8.03 -11.27
C GLU A 89 25.34 -6.58 -10.77
N GLY A 90 25.28 -6.37 -9.45
CA GLY A 90 25.13 -5.05 -8.82
C GLY A 90 23.74 -4.41 -9.02
N TRP A 91 23.70 -3.09 -8.96
CA TRP A 91 22.46 -2.33 -9.09
C TRP A 91 21.97 -2.30 -10.54
N LYS A 92 20.65 -2.42 -10.74
CA LYS A 92 20.01 -2.47 -12.05
C LYS A 92 18.87 -1.47 -12.16
N PRO A 93 18.44 -1.07 -13.37
CA PRO A 93 17.36 -0.11 -13.57
C PRO A 93 16.05 -0.52 -12.90
N GLN A 94 15.70 -1.81 -12.86
CA GLN A 94 14.50 -2.30 -12.18
C GLN A 94 14.62 -2.23 -10.64
N SER A 95 15.83 -2.37 -10.09
CA SER A 95 16.08 -2.11 -8.67
C SER A 95 15.77 -0.65 -8.33
N GLU A 96 16.22 0.28 -9.16
CA GLU A 96 15.92 1.70 -9.02
C GLU A 96 14.41 1.99 -9.07
N GLU A 97 13.69 1.42 -10.03
CA GLU A 97 12.24 1.61 -10.15
C GLU A 97 11.49 1.04 -8.94
N HIS A 98 11.86 -0.15 -8.46
CA HIS A 98 11.27 -0.75 -7.26
C HIS A 98 11.52 0.11 -6.02
N LEU A 99 12.73 0.61 -5.83
CA LEU A 99 13.08 1.48 -4.70
C LEU A 99 12.22 2.77 -4.71
N ARG A 100 12.09 3.41 -5.88
CA ARG A 100 11.25 4.61 -6.05
C ARG A 100 9.79 4.34 -5.71
N ILE A 101 9.23 3.24 -6.20
CA ILE A 101 7.83 2.85 -5.93
C ILE A 101 7.63 2.60 -4.44
N LEU A 102 8.50 1.85 -3.77
CA LEU A 102 8.42 1.59 -2.34
C LEU A 102 8.47 2.88 -1.53
N ASN A 103 9.36 3.79 -1.90
CA ASN A 103 9.49 5.11 -1.26
C ASN A 103 8.22 5.96 -1.45
N LEU A 104 7.66 6.02 -2.65
CA LEU A 104 6.43 6.74 -2.96
C LEU A 104 5.21 6.16 -2.24
N LEU A 105 5.12 4.83 -2.11
CA LEU A 105 4.07 4.16 -1.33
C LEU A 105 4.27 4.28 0.18
N GLY A 106 5.41 4.84 0.62
CA GLY A 106 5.67 5.16 2.02
C GLY A 106 6.06 3.94 2.86
N VAL A 107 6.66 2.93 2.25
CA VAL A 107 7.35 1.87 2.99
C VAL A 107 8.50 2.50 3.77
N ARG A 108 8.66 2.13 5.04
CA ARG A 108 9.62 2.79 5.95
C ARG A 108 10.67 1.86 6.53
N LYS A 109 10.48 0.56 6.39
CA LYS A 109 11.39 -0.46 6.93
C LYS A 109 11.81 -1.42 5.83
N GLY A 110 13.03 -1.90 5.91
CA GLY A 110 13.50 -2.92 4.98
C GLY A 110 14.92 -3.37 5.29
N LEU A 111 15.30 -4.46 4.64
CA LEU A 111 16.62 -5.06 4.67
C LEU A 111 17.12 -5.25 3.26
N ILE A 112 18.43 -5.24 3.06
CA ILE A 112 19.04 -5.56 1.77
C ILE A 112 19.67 -6.95 1.85
N ALA A 113 19.22 -7.86 1.00
CA ALA A 113 19.86 -9.15 0.79
C ALA A 113 20.80 -9.07 -0.41
N LEU A 114 22.09 -9.14 -0.18
CA LEU A 114 23.10 -9.27 -1.24
C LEU A 114 23.23 -10.76 -1.57
N THR A 115 22.61 -11.18 -2.67
CA THR A 115 22.47 -12.60 -3.02
C THR A 115 23.64 -13.14 -3.85
N LYS A 116 23.70 -14.48 -4.01
CA LYS A 116 24.67 -15.20 -4.82
C LYS A 116 26.12 -14.93 -4.40
N VAL A 117 26.36 -14.64 -3.12
CA VAL A 117 27.69 -14.25 -2.63
C VAL A 117 28.75 -15.33 -2.83
N SER A 118 28.37 -16.59 -2.96
CA SER A 118 29.31 -17.67 -3.28
C SER A 118 29.87 -17.61 -4.71
N LEU A 119 29.29 -16.79 -5.59
CA LEU A 119 29.73 -16.58 -6.96
C LEU A 119 30.60 -15.34 -7.16
N ALA A 120 30.69 -14.47 -6.17
CA ALA A 120 31.47 -13.24 -6.18
C ALA A 120 32.68 -13.36 -5.21
N ASP A 121 33.83 -12.79 -5.57
CA ASP A 121 34.92 -12.61 -4.63
C ASP A 121 34.67 -11.47 -3.64
N ASP A 122 35.56 -11.31 -2.67
CA ASP A 122 35.37 -10.30 -1.61
C ASP A 122 35.44 -8.87 -2.15
N ASP A 123 36.33 -8.62 -3.13
CA ASP A 123 36.51 -7.30 -3.75
C ASP A 123 35.21 -6.87 -4.49
N LEU A 124 34.65 -7.79 -5.27
CA LEU A 124 33.41 -7.52 -6.00
C LEU A 124 32.23 -7.28 -5.05
N ARG A 125 32.10 -8.07 -3.95
CA ARG A 125 31.07 -7.86 -2.94
C ARG A 125 31.20 -6.50 -2.28
N GLU A 126 32.42 -6.03 -1.99
CA GLU A 126 32.65 -4.70 -1.42
C GLU A 126 32.25 -3.60 -2.39
N ILE A 127 32.67 -3.69 -3.66
CA ILE A 127 32.31 -2.73 -4.71
C ILE A 127 30.78 -2.63 -4.85
N VAL A 128 30.08 -3.76 -4.98
CA VAL A 128 28.62 -3.78 -5.11
C VAL A 128 27.94 -3.24 -3.85
N SER A 129 28.47 -3.53 -2.66
CA SER A 129 27.94 -2.99 -1.41
C SER A 129 28.08 -1.46 -1.32
N LEU A 130 29.15 -0.88 -1.85
CA LEU A 130 29.35 0.56 -1.94
C LEU A 130 28.38 1.19 -2.97
N GLU A 131 28.20 0.57 -4.13
CA GLU A 131 27.24 0.97 -5.15
C GLU A 131 25.80 1.00 -4.57
N ILE A 132 25.39 -0.07 -3.89
CA ILE A 132 24.09 -0.14 -3.21
C ILE A 132 23.92 1.03 -2.23
N LYS A 133 24.90 1.28 -1.35
CA LYS A 133 24.84 2.38 -0.39
C LYS A 133 24.68 3.74 -1.05
N ASP A 134 25.30 3.94 -2.22
CA ASP A 134 25.18 5.19 -2.97
C ASP A 134 23.77 5.40 -3.50
N HIS A 135 23.16 4.37 -4.08
CA HIS A 135 21.77 4.40 -4.56
C HIS A 135 20.73 4.56 -3.43
N LEU A 136 21.03 4.10 -2.23
CA LEU A 136 20.10 4.17 -1.09
C LEU A 136 20.10 5.53 -0.38
N LYS A 137 21.04 6.44 -0.67
CA LYS A 137 21.11 7.78 -0.05
C LYS A 137 19.81 8.55 -0.19
N GLY A 138 19.35 9.13 0.91
CA GLY A 138 18.08 9.90 0.96
C GLY A 138 16.82 9.05 0.85
N THR A 139 16.90 7.73 0.89
CA THR A 139 15.76 6.81 0.87
C THR A 139 15.51 6.20 2.26
N PHE A 140 14.37 5.52 2.44
CA PHE A 140 14.07 4.81 3.69
C PHE A 140 15.01 3.63 3.98
N LEU A 141 15.80 3.18 3.00
CA LEU A 141 16.78 2.11 3.13
C LEU A 141 18.21 2.60 3.37
N GLU A 142 18.46 3.91 3.47
CA GLU A 142 19.81 4.47 3.63
C GLU A 142 20.61 3.85 4.78
N SER A 143 19.94 3.59 5.90
CA SER A 143 20.54 2.96 7.08
C SER A 143 20.26 1.46 7.22
N ALA A 144 19.64 0.84 6.19
CA ALA A 144 19.30 -0.57 6.24
C ALA A 144 20.57 -1.45 6.14
N PRO A 145 20.66 -2.54 6.90
CA PRO A 145 21.80 -3.44 6.82
C PRO A 145 21.81 -4.18 5.48
N ILE A 146 23.00 -4.34 4.90
CA ILE A 146 23.26 -5.18 3.74
C ILE A 146 23.77 -6.53 4.26
N ILE A 147 23.00 -7.59 4.00
CA ILE A 147 23.27 -8.93 4.52
C ILE A 147 23.71 -9.83 3.35
N PRO A 148 24.97 -10.30 3.35
CA PRO A 148 25.44 -11.24 2.34
C PRO A 148 24.76 -12.60 2.53
N VAL A 149 24.15 -13.13 1.45
CA VAL A 149 23.43 -14.40 1.48
C VAL A 149 23.66 -15.22 0.22
N ASP A 150 23.62 -16.53 0.36
CA ASP A 150 23.49 -17.45 -0.76
C ASP A 150 22.38 -18.46 -0.47
N SER A 151 21.29 -18.34 -1.21
CA SER A 151 20.08 -19.14 -0.99
C SER A 151 20.26 -20.62 -1.37
N ILE A 152 21.27 -20.96 -2.19
CA ILE A 152 21.54 -22.35 -2.60
C ILE A 152 22.42 -23.05 -1.57
N THR A 153 23.45 -22.37 -1.05
CA THR A 153 24.38 -22.94 -0.08
C THR A 153 23.95 -22.75 1.36
N GLY A 154 22.96 -21.86 1.60
CA GLY A 154 22.46 -21.51 2.94
C GLY A 154 23.31 -20.46 3.66
N VAL A 155 24.40 -19.97 3.06
CA VAL A 155 25.26 -18.95 3.67
C VAL A 155 24.46 -17.69 3.97
N GLY A 156 24.57 -17.18 5.19
CA GLY A 156 23.96 -15.91 5.61
C GLY A 156 22.44 -15.93 5.88
N ILE A 157 21.74 -17.05 5.62
CA ILE A 157 20.27 -17.15 5.83
C ILE A 157 19.90 -16.94 7.30
N ASP A 158 20.66 -17.51 8.25
CA ASP A 158 20.42 -17.31 9.69
C ASP A 158 20.63 -15.86 10.12
N SER A 159 21.66 -15.19 9.54
CA SER A 159 21.91 -13.77 9.79
C SER A 159 20.79 -12.90 9.25
N LEU A 160 20.31 -13.19 8.04
CA LEU A 160 19.19 -12.49 7.43
C LEU A 160 17.91 -12.69 8.26
N THR A 161 17.64 -13.90 8.71
CA THR A 161 16.49 -14.22 9.58
C THR A 161 16.56 -13.43 10.88
N THR A 162 17.76 -13.35 11.48
CA THR A 162 17.96 -12.60 12.73
C THR A 162 17.71 -11.10 12.54
N GLU A 163 18.22 -10.50 11.48
CA GLU A 163 18.00 -9.08 11.19
C GLU A 163 16.54 -8.80 10.79
N LEU A 164 15.89 -9.74 10.10
CA LEU A 164 14.45 -9.66 9.80
C LEU A 164 13.62 -9.64 11.10
N GLU A 165 13.89 -10.53 12.04
CA GLU A 165 13.21 -10.54 13.35
C GLU A 165 13.38 -9.22 14.09
N LYS A 166 14.60 -8.66 14.16
CA LYS A 166 14.86 -7.35 14.77
C LYS A 166 14.05 -6.23 14.09
N MET A 167 14.05 -6.20 12.76
CA MET A 167 13.28 -5.20 12.01
C MET A 167 11.78 -5.29 12.34
N LEU A 168 11.26 -6.51 12.48
CA LEU A 168 9.84 -6.74 12.77
C LEU A 168 9.48 -6.43 14.24
N GLU A 169 10.36 -6.62 15.18
CA GLU A 169 10.18 -6.19 16.58
C GLU A 169 9.98 -4.67 16.69
N ASP A 170 10.73 -3.90 15.88
CA ASP A 170 10.64 -2.44 15.81
C ASP A 170 9.50 -1.94 14.88
N THR A 171 8.76 -2.84 14.23
CA THR A 171 7.70 -2.48 13.30
C THR A 171 6.34 -2.51 14.02
N PRO A 172 5.59 -1.39 14.04
CA PRO A 172 4.29 -1.37 14.67
C PRO A 172 3.34 -2.38 14.04
N VAL A 173 2.63 -3.12 14.87
CA VAL A 173 1.55 -4.02 14.41
C VAL A 173 0.39 -3.18 13.87
N ALA A 174 -0.24 -3.64 12.80
CA ALA A 174 -1.39 -2.99 12.20
C ALA A 174 -2.51 -2.81 13.22
N LYS A 175 -2.97 -1.56 13.40
CA LYS A 175 -4.04 -1.23 14.35
C LYS A 175 -5.40 -1.66 13.81
N ASP A 176 -6.19 -2.28 14.67
CA ASP A 176 -7.60 -2.51 14.40
C ASP A 176 -8.40 -1.25 14.73
N ASN A 177 -8.83 -0.57 13.70
CA ASN A 177 -9.70 0.60 13.77
C ASN A 177 -11.17 0.22 13.52
N ASP A 178 -11.51 -1.09 13.45
CA ASP A 178 -12.83 -1.64 13.15
C ASP A 178 -13.43 -1.14 11.80
N ARG A 179 -12.53 -0.80 10.87
CA ARG A 179 -12.84 -0.32 9.51
C ARG A 179 -12.12 -1.18 8.49
N PRO A 180 -12.53 -2.44 8.31
CA PRO A 180 -11.87 -3.35 7.41
C PRO A 180 -11.92 -2.83 5.98
N ARG A 181 -10.77 -2.93 5.29
CA ARG A 181 -10.65 -2.73 3.85
C ARG A 181 -9.69 -3.78 3.30
N LEU A 182 -10.13 -4.49 2.28
CA LEU A 182 -9.32 -5.48 1.60
C LEU A 182 -9.37 -5.22 0.09
N TRP A 183 -8.25 -4.84 -0.49
CA TRP A 183 -8.08 -4.77 -1.92
C TRP A 183 -7.88 -6.17 -2.50
N ILE A 184 -8.77 -6.58 -3.40
CA ILE A 184 -8.72 -7.90 -4.03
C ILE A 184 -7.55 -7.94 -5.02
N ASP A 185 -6.62 -8.86 -4.79
CA ASP A 185 -5.49 -9.12 -5.70
C ASP A 185 -5.73 -10.34 -6.61
N ARG A 186 -6.54 -11.31 -6.16
CA ARG A 186 -6.92 -12.50 -6.95
C ARG A 186 -8.37 -12.89 -6.72
N VAL A 187 -8.98 -13.43 -7.77
CA VAL A 187 -10.30 -14.08 -7.73
C VAL A 187 -10.18 -15.45 -8.38
N PHE A 188 -10.71 -16.46 -7.74
CA PHE A 188 -10.73 -17.81 -8.29
C PHE A 188 -11.96 -18.60 -7.80
N THR A 189 -12.24 -19.71 -8.46
CA THR A 189 -13.34 -20.59 -8.08
C THR A 189 -12.79 -21.88 -7.49
N VAL A 190 -13.28 -22.25 -6.34
CA VAL A 190 -12.97 -23.54 -5.71
C VAL A 190 -14.16 -24.46 -5.88
N LYS A 191 -13.90 -25.67 -6.42
CA LYS A 191 -14.95 -26.69 -6.63
C LYS A 191 -15.64 -27.00 -5.30
N GLY A 192 -16.97 -26.82 -5.24
CA GLY A 192 -17.78 -27.03 -4.05
C GLY A 192 -17.84 -25.86 -3.08
N ALA A 193 -16.91 -24.91 -3.12
CA ALA A 193 -16.90 -23.74 -2.24
C ALA A 193 -17.40 -22.45 -2.93
N GLY A 194 -17.28 -22.35 -4.27
CA GLY A 194 -17.69 -21.18 -5.02
C GLY A 194 -16.58 -20.14 -5.20
N THR A 195 -16.93 -18.86 -5.15
CA THR A 195 -16.00 -17.75 -5.39
C THR A 195 -15.15 -17.47 -4.16
N VAL A 196 -13.85 -17.49 -4.34
CA VAL A 196 -12.84 -17.13 -3.33
C VAL A 196 -12.03 -15.95 -3.85
N VAL A 197 -11.80 -14.97 -2.98
CA VAL A 197 -10.95 -13.82 -3.24
C VAL A 197 -9.80 -13.76 -2.24
N THR A 198 -8.68 -13.19 -2.64
CA THR A 198 -7.54 -12.97 -1.74
C THR A 198 -7.13 -11.50 -1.74
N GLY A 199 -6.51 -11.10 -0.63
CA GLY A 199 -5.96 -9.76 -0.44
C GLY A 199 -5.33 -9.60 0.93
N THR A 200 -4.71 -8.44 1.16
CA THR A 200 -4.21 -8.05 2.49
C THR A 200 -5.27 -7.22 3.20
N LEU A 201 -5.69 -7.66 4.38
CA LEU A 201 -6.66 -6.97 5.21
C LEU A 201 -6.00 -5.80 5.95
N THR A 202 -6.61 -4.64 5.87
CA THR A 202 -6.17 -3.43 6.58
C THR A 202 -7.32 -2.81 7.38
N GLY A 203 -6.99 -2.00 8.37
CA GLY A 203 -7.90 -1.08 9.06
C GLY A 203 -8.93 -1.68 10.00
N GLY A 204 -9.21 -2.97 9.93
CA GLY A 204 -10.18 -3.60 10.82
C GLY A 204 -10.21 -5.11 10.71
N SER A 205 -10.95 -5.76 11.60
CA SER A 205 -11.15 -7.20 11.64
C SER A 205 -12.35 -7.63 10.81
N LEU A 206 -12.29 -8.87 10.28
CA LEU A 206 -13.40 -9.57 9.63
C LEU A 206 -13.66 -10.91 10.32
N LYS A 207 -14.90 -11.35 10.32
CA LYS A 207 -15.33 -12.67 10.84
C LYS A 207 -16.27 -13.36 9.86
N VAL A 208 -16.41 -14.67 10.03
CA VAL A 208 -17.40 -15.48 9.30
C VAL A 208 -18.79 -14.92 9.59
N ASP A 209 -19.67 -14.95 8.59
CA ASP A 209 -21.03 -14.41 8.56
C ASP A 209 -21.13 -12.87 8.53
N ASP A 210 -20.02 -12.11 8.57
CA ASP A 210 -20.08 -10.67 8.36
C ASP A 210 -20.70 -10.35 6.99
N GLU A 211 -21.56 -9.32 6.99
CA GLU A 211 -22.03 -8.70 5.77
C GLU A 211 -21.02 -7.68 5.28
N ILE A 212 -20.66 -7.80 4.02
CA ILE A 212 -19.64 -6.96 3.37
C ILE A 212 -20.16 -6.41 2.04
N ILE A 213 -19.54 -5.32 1.59
CA ILE A 213 -19.78 -4.71 0.28
C ILE A 213 -18.52 -4.84 -0.58
N ILE A 214 -18.72 -5.22 -1.85
CA ILE A 214 -17.66 -5.27 -2.84
C ILE A 214 -17.82 -4.07 -3.78
N ASN A 215 -16.86 -3.15 -3.75
CA ASN A 215 -16.83 -1.94 -4.55
C ASN A 215 -15.86 -2.10 -5.74
N PRO A 216 -16.08 -1.43 -6.87
CA PRO A 216 -17.13 -0.45 -7.17
C PRO A 216 -18.49 -1.08 -7.55
N GLN A 217 -18.60 -2.41 -7.63
CA GLN A 217 -19.83 -3.10 -8.11
C GLN A 217 -21.02 -2.94 -7.17
N ASN A 218 -20.78 -2.51 -5.93
CA ASN A 218 -21.78 -2.37 -4.87
C ASN A 218 -22.54 -3.68 -4.57
N PHE A 219 -21.83 -4.81 -4.61
CA PHE A 219 -22.41 -6.10 -4.28
C PHE A 219 -22.39 -6.34 -2.77
N VAL A 220 -23.56 -6.49 -2.17
CA VAL A 220 -23.72 -6.90 -0.77
C VAL A 220 -23.67 -8.41 -0.71
N THR A 221 -22.83 -8.97 0.15
CA THR A 221 -22.67 -10.41 0.33
C THR A 221 -22.22 -10.74 1.76
N LYS A 222 -22.15 -12.04 2.06
CA LYS A 222 -21.66 -12.55 3.36
C LYS A 222 -20.39 -13.36 3.20
N ILE A 223 -19.57 -13.32 4.21
CA ILE A 223 -18.36 -14.16 4.33
C ILE A 223 -18.79 -15.57 4.74
N ARG A 224 -18.59 -16.58 3.87
CA ARG A 224 -18.86 -17.98 4.20
C ARG A 224 -17.76 -18.62 5.03
N SER A 225 -16.51 -18.33 4.69
CA SER A 225 -15.35 -18.80 5.43
C SER A 225 -14.16 -17.87 5.21
N LEU A 226 -13.27 -17.86 6.18
CA LEU A 226 -11.99 -17.16 6.15
C LEU A 226 -10.87 -18.18 6.23
N GLN A 227 -9.81 -17.96 5.45
CA GLN A 227 -8.59 -18.72 5.51
C GLN A 227 -7.38 -17.79 5.57
N SER A 228 -6.41 -18.16 6.38
CA SER A 228 -5.08 -17.55 6.40
C SER A 228 -4.07 -18.68 6.43
N HIS A 229 -3.12 -18.68 5.48
CA HIS A 229 -2.06 -19.69 5.39
C HIS A 229 -2.60 -21.14 5.42
N ASP A 230 -3.61 -21.43 4.57
CA ASP A 230 -4.28 -22.72 4.40
C ASP A 230 -5.06 -23.22 5.64
N GLU A 231 -5.16 -22.43 6.71
CA GLU A 231 -5.96 -22.72 7.90
C GLU A 231 -7.29 -21.97 7.87
N GLN A 232 -8.39 -22.66 8.18
CA GLN A 232 -9.69 -22.02 8.38
C GLN A 232 -9.72 -21.32 9.75
N ILE A 233 -10.19 -20.10 9.77
CA ILE A 233 -10.24 -19.26 10.96
C ILE A 233 -11.61 -18.59 11.08
N PRO A 234 -12.17 -18.43 12.31
CA PRO A 234 -13.46 -17.79 12.50
C PRO A 234 -13.41 -16.25 12.36
N ASN A 235 -12.27 -15.64 12.66
CA ASN A 235 -12.05 -14.21 12.56
C ASN A 235 -10.57 -13.90 12.30
N ILE A 236 -10.31 -12.71 11.78
CA ILE A 236 -8.94 -12.25 11.51
C ILE A 236 -8.86 -10.73 11.59
N GLY A 237 -7.78 -10.22 12.19
CA GLY A 237 -7.46 -8.79 12.26
C GLY A 237 -6.61 -8.29 11.10
N PRO A 238 -6.39 -6.97 11.03
CA PRO A 238 -5.59 -6.31 10.00
C PRO A 238 -4.11 -6.75 10.03
N GLY A 239 -3.37 -6.43 8.96
CA GLY A 239 -1.98 -6.85 8.79
C GLY A 239 -1.85 -8.33 8.40
N SER A 240 -2.90 -8.92 7.85
CA SER A 240 -2.93 -10.33 7.46
C SER A 240 -3.32 -10.49 6.01
N ARG A 241 -2.64 -11.40 5.33
CA ARG A 241 -3.08 -11.88 4.03
C ARG A 241 -4.11 -12.98 4.21
N ILE A 242 -5.27 -12.83 3.55
CA ILE A 242 -6.41 -13.73 3.75
C ILE A 242 -7.06 -14.16 2.44
N ALA A 243 -7.70 -15.31 2.48
CA ALA A 243 -8.65 -15.75 1.47
C ALA A 243 -10.07 -15.72 2.07
N ILE A 244 -11.00 -15.14 1.33
CA ILE A 244 -12.41 -14.98 1.71
C ILE A 244 -13.26 -15.76 0.73
N ASN A 245 -14.04 -16.71 1.23
CA ASN A 245 -15.10 -17.35 0.45
C ASN A 245 -16.37 -16.51 0.53
N LEU A 246 -16.87 -16.09 -0.63
CA LEU A 246 -18.01 -15.20 -0.78
C LEU A 246 -19.32 -15.97 -1.03
N ALA A 247 -20.40 -15.54 -0.40
CA ALA A 247 -21.71 -16.10 -0.65
C ALA A 247 -22.32 -15.54 -1.95
N ASN A 248 -22.82 -16.41 -2.83
CA ASN A 248 -23.65 -16.04 -3.98
C ASN A 248 -23.08 -14.96 -4.93
N ILE A 249 -21.76 -14.91 -5.08
CA ILE A 249 -21.07 -14.00 -6.01
C ILE A 249 -20.50 -14.83 -7.17
N ASP A 250 -20.79 -14.41 -8.40
CA ASP A 250 -20.11 -14.95 -9.58
C ASP A 250 -18.70 -14.36 -9.68
N HIS A 251 -17.68 -15.22 -9.77
CA HIS A 251 -16.28 -14.82 -9.89
C HIS A 251 -16.01 -13.91 -11.10
N ARG A 252 -16.85 -13.94 -12.15
CA ARG A 252 -16.72 -13.11 -13.35
C ARG A 252 -17.17 -11.67 -13.13
N SER A 253 -17.98 -11.43 -12.09
CA SER A 253 -18.51 -10.10 -11.79
C SER A 253 -17.59 -9.22 -10.95
N ILE A 254 -16.52 -9.80 -10.41
CA ILE A 254 -15.51 -9.12 -9.57
C ILE A 254 -14.11 -9.46 -10.07
N GLY A 255 -13.14 -8.64 -9.74
CA GLY A 255 -11.76 -8.83 -10.21
C GLY A 255 -10.72 -8.18 -9.32
N ARG A 256 -9.47 -8.26 -9.76
CA ARG A 256 -8.40 -7.46 -9.17
C ARG A 256 -8.78 -5.98 -9.24
N GLY A 257 -8.55 -5.24 -8.16
CA GLY A 257 -8.95 -3.84 -8.02
C GLY A 257 -10.34 -3.62 -7.43
N SER A 258 -11.16 -4.67 -7.27
CA SER A 258 -12.34 -4.60 -6.41
C SER A 258 -11.92 -4.53 -4.95
N VAL A 259 -12.76 -3.91 -4.11
CA VAL A 259 -12.45 -3.64 -2.70
C VAL A 259 -13.56 -4.16 -1.81
N ILE A 260 -13.21 -4.94 -0.82
CA ILE A 260 -14.15 -5.37 0.23
C ILE A 260 -14.08 -4.37 1.38
N THR A 261 -15.25 -3.93 1.84
CA THR A 261 -15.44 -3.06 2.99
C THR A 261 -16.67 -3.48 3.78
N ASN A 262 -16.78 -3.03 5.02
CA ASN A 262 -18.05 -3.10 5.74
C ASN A 262 -19.04 -2.06 5.19
N PRO A 263 -20.36 -2.34 5.28
CA PRO A 263 -21.39 -1.38 4.93
C PRO A 263 -21.25 -0.06 5.69
N GLU A 264 -21.57 1.05 5.02
CA GLU A 264 -21.71 2.40 5.61
C GLU A 264 -20.47 3.01 6.29
N GLN A 265 -19.31 2.34 6.24
CA GLN A 265 -18.09 2.84 6.89
C GLN A 265 -17.20 3.67 5.98
N TRP A 266 -17.39 3.62 4.67
CA TRP A 266 -16.49 4.21 3.69
C TRP A 266 -17.20 5.16 2.75
N PHE A 267 -16.61 6.33 2.54
CA PHE A 267 -17.02 7.23 1.49
C PHE A 267 -16.51 6.74 0.13
N LEU A 268 -17.39 6.64 -0.84
CA LEU A 268 -17.06 6.23 -2.20
C LEU A 268 -16.87 7.46 -3.08
N THR A 269 -15.67 7.70 -3.53
CA THR A 269 -15.33 8.85 -4.36
C THR A 269 -14.78 8.46 -5.73
N SER A 270 -15.14 9.26 -6.73
CA SER A 270 -14.52 9.28 -8.06
C SER A 270 -13.73 10.57 -8.32
N THR A 271 -13.68 11.47 -7.32
CA THR A 271 -12.94 12.73 -7.41
C THR A 271 -12.32 13.06 -6.07
N PHE A 272 -11.01 13.27 -6.04
CA PHE A 272 -10.29 13.60 -4.81
C PHE A 272 -9.16 14.58 -5.07
N ASP A 273 -8.76 15.31 -4.02
CA ASP A 273 -7.59 16.16 -4.05
C ASP A 273 -6.41 15.45 -3.39
N ALA A 274 -5.22 15.62 -3.94
CA ALA A 274 -4.00 14.96 -3.48
C ALA A 274 -2.76 15.87 -3.60
N GLU A 275 -1.73 15.59 -2.80
CA GLU A 275 -0.37 16.08 -3.02
C GLU A 275 0.37 15.08 -3.90
N LEU A 276 0.80 15.50 -5.06
CA LEU A 276 1.63 14.73 -5.99
C LEU A 276 3.10 15.09 -5.80
N ASN A 277 3.93 14.10 -5.52
CA ASN A 277 5.39 14.21 -5.53
C ASN A 277 5.91 13.66 -6.86
N VAL A 278 6.37 14.53 -7.73
CA VAL A 278 6.85 14.21 -9.08
C VAL A 278 8.30 13.76 -9.00
N LEU A 279 8.63 12.66 -9.67
CA LEU A 279 9.99 12.13 -9.66
C LEU A 279 10.95 13.07 -10.40
N PRO A 280 12.18 13.27 -9.89
CA PRO A 280 13.18 14.11 -10.56
C PRO A 280 13.73 13.49 -11.84
N SER A 281 13.51 12.21 -12.06
CA SER A 281 14.02 11.48 -13.23
C SER A 281 13.18 11.63 -14.49
N ILE A 282 11.97 12.19 -14.40
CA ILE A 282 11.16 12.45 -15.60
C ILE A 282 11.67 13.70 -16.32
N GLU A 283 11.61 13.69 -17.65
CA GLU A 283 12.12 14.79 -18.49
C GLU A 283 11.05 15.84 -18.84
N HIS A 284 9.88 15.75 -18.27
CA HIS A 284 8.73 16.60 -18.57
C HIS A 284 7.97 16.98 -17.30
N GLU A 285 7.10 17.96 -17.43
CA GLU A 285 6.22 18.43 -16.37
C GLU A 285 4.88 17.70 -16.35
N VAL A 286 4.25 17.63 -15.19
CA VAL A 286 2.88 17.10 -15.06
C VAL A 286 1.88 18.21 -15.35
N SER A 287 0.98 17.97 -16.29
CA SER A 287 -0.05 18.91 -16.71
C SER A 287 -1.41 18.23 -16.93
N ARG A 288 -2.43 19.03 -17.23
CA ARG A 288 -3.78 18.52 -17.59
C ARG A 288 -3.84 17.71 -18.88
N ARG A 289 -2.80 17.76 -19.71
CA ARG A 289 -2.78 17.14 -21.05
C ARG A 289 -2.22 15.73 -21.06
N GLY A 290 -1.67 15.25 -19.94
CA GLY A 290 -1.12 13.90 -19.81
C GLY A 290 -2.21 12.82 -19.81
N ALA A 291 -1.88 11.65 -20.35
CA ALA A 291 -2.70 10.45 -20.25
C ALA A 291 -2.17 9.60 -19.08
N TYR A 292 -2.82 9.68 -17.94
CA TYR A 292 -2.35 9.10 -16.72
C TYR A 292 -3.08 7.82 -16.32
N LEU A 293 -2.32 6.87 -15.77
CA LEU A 293 -2.79 5.69 -15.06
C LEU A 293 -2.50 5.87 -13.57
N ALA A 294 -3.51 5.68 -12.74
CA ALA A 294 -3.37 5.62 -11.29
C ALA A 294 -3.40 4.18 -10.81
N TYR A 295 -2.46 3.84 -9.92
CA TYR A 295 -2.43 2.57 -9.20
C TYR A 295 -2.78 2.84 -7.74
N ILE A 296 -3.96 2.37 -7.33
CA ILE A 296 -4.55 2.61 -6.01
C ILE A 296 -4.89 1.26 -5.38
N GLY A 297 -4.19 0.87 -4.33
CA GLY A 297 -4.25 -0.51 -3.84
C GLY A 297 -3.92 -1.50 -4.96
N THR A 298 -4.86 -2.39 -5.31
CA THR A 298 -4.67 -3.34 -6.42
C THR A 298 -5.32 -2.88 -7.74
N LYS A 299 -5.96 -1.70 -7.74
CA LYS A 299 -6.66 -1.14 -8.90
C LYS A 299 -5.68 -0.40 -9.81
N GLU A 300 -5.86 -0.59 -11.12
CA GLU A 300 -5.28 0.20 -12.19
C GLU A 300 -6.42 0.91 -12.93
N GLU A 301 -6.34 2.23 -13.06
CA GLU A 301 -7.41 3.01 -13.67
C GLU A 301 -6.87 4.23 -14.41
N PHE A 302 -7.46 4.53 -15.58
CA PHE A 302 -7.20 5.79 -16.28
C PHE A 302 -7.81 6.95 -15.51
N VAL A 303 -7.00 7.99 -15.31
CA VAL A 303 -7.42 9.17 -14.55
C VAL A 303 -7.14 10.45 -15.31
N LYS A 304 -7.97 11.46 -15.03
CA LYS A 304 -7.69 12.84 -15.45
C LYS A 304 -7.11 13.59 -14.25
N VAL A 305 -6.01 14.29 -14.47
CA VAL A 305 -5.32 15.07 -13.44
C VAL A 305 -5.47 16.55 -13.77
N ARG A 306 -5.88 17.34 -12.78
CA ARG A 306 -5.90 18.79 -12.84
C ARG A 306 -4.98 19.35 -11.76
N VAL A 307 -3.95 20.06 -12.15
CA VAL A 307 -3.08 20.79 -11.22
C VAL A 307 -3.87 21.92 -10.58
N LEU A 308 -3.71 22.10 -9.26
CA LEU A 308 -4.38 23.11 -8.45
C LEU A 308 -3.39 24.24 -8.13
N GLY A 309 -3.81 25.47 -8.35
CA GLY A 309 -2.96 26.65 -8.14
C GLY A 309 -2.10 27.02 -9.36
N ASP A 310 -1.25 26.11 -9.77
CA ASP A 310 -0.35 26.27 -10.91
C ASP A 310 -0.90 25.62 -12.20
N GLU A 311 -0.24 25.84 -13.34
CA GLU A 311 -0.61 25.15 -14.59
C GLU A 311 0.05 23.78 -14.71
N VAL A 312 1.24 23.62 -14.15
CA VAL A 312 2.11 22.44 -14.25
C VAL A 312 2.84 22.18 -12.95
N ILE A 313 3.31 20.93 -12.76
CA ILE A 313 4.22 20.55 -11.69
C ILE A 313 5.53 20.08 -12.34
N PRO A 314 6.66 20.79 -12.11
CA PRO A 314 7.95 20.39 -12.65
C PRO A 314 8.45 19.06 -12.08
N ALA A 315 9.36 18.39 -12.81
CA ALA A 315 10.10 17.24 -12.32
C ALA A 315 10.83 17.56 -11.00
N GLY A 316 10.84 16.59 -10.07
CA GLY A 316 11.45 16.73 -8.76
C GLY A 316 10.70 17.66 -7.78
N SER A 317 9.51 18.15 -8.15
CA SER A 317 8.71 19.07 -7.34
C SER A 317 7.45 18.41 -6.79
N LYS A 318 6.88 19.04 -5.76
CA LYS A 318 5.55 18.69 -5.24
C LYS A 318 4.52 19.69 -5.71
N GLY A 319 3.31 19.23 -5.94
CA GLY A 319 2.20 20.08 -6.29
C GLY A 319 0.86 19.47 -5.89
N LEU A 320 -0.16 20.30 -5.85
CA LEU A 320 -1.52 19.88 -5.54
C LEU A 320 -2.27 19.53 -6.82
N VAL A 321 -3.02 18.43 -6.77
CA VAL A 321 -3.77 17.95 -7.91
C VAL A 321 -5.18 17.53 -7.51
N ARG A 322 -6.15 17.71 -8.41
CA ARG A 322 -7.43 17.04 -8.36
C ARG A 322 -7.44 15.91 -9.37
N VAL A 323 -7.75 14.72 -8.89
CA VAL A 323 -7.82 13.49 -9.68
C VAL A 323 -9.27 13.13 -9.92
N TYR A 324 -9.59 12.78 -11.16
CA TYR A 324 -10.92 12.31 -11.57
C TYR A 324 -10.81 10.89 -12.12
N MET A 325 -11.66 10.01 -11.62
CA MET A 325 -11.77 8.59 -12.01
C MET A 325 -13.15 8.31 -12.58
N ASP A 326 -13.29 7.23 -13.33
CA ASP A 326 -14.60 6.79 -13.82
C ASP A 326 -15.36 5.99 -12.74
N GLU A 327 -14.64 5.18 -11.96
CA GLU A 327 -15.23 4.37 -10.91
C GLU A 327 -15.11 5.02 -9.52
N LYS A 328 -16.06 4.71 -8.64
CA LYS A 328 -16.02 5.17 -7.24
C LYS A 328 -15.28 4.16 -6.37
N LEU A 329 -14.29 4.62 -5.63
CA LEU A 329 -13.46 3.81 -4.75
C LEU A 329 -13.57 4.28 -3.30
N PRO A 330 -13.43 3.38 -2.31
CA PRO A 330 -13.41 3.72 -0.88
C PRO A 330 -12.04 4.30 -0.51
N LEU A 331 -11.89 5.60 -0.66
CA LEU A 331 -10.67 6.33 -0.33
C LEU A 331 -10.83 7.18 0.92
N MET A 332 -9.73 7.40 1.62
CA MET A 332 -9.67 8.29 2.78
C MET A 332 -8.40 9.15 2.76
N LEU A 333 -8.39 10.17 3.60
CA LEU A 333 -7.21 11.00 3.88
C LEU A 333 -5.98 10.13 4.19
N GLY A 334 -4.88 10.39 3.50
CA GLY A 334 -3.62 9.67 3.70
C GLY A 334 -3.43 8.44 2.80
N ASP A 335 -4.44 8.02 2.05
CA ASP A 335 -4.27 6.95 1.06
C ASP A 335 -3.23 7.34 0.00
N ARG A 336 -2.44 6.38 -0.42
CA ARG A 336 -1.34 6.58 -1.37
C ARG A 336 -1.64 5.92 -2.70
N LEU A 337 -1.15 6.54 -3.75
CA LEU A 337 -1.25 6.03 -5.11
C LEU A 337 0.01 6.34 -5.91
N ILE A 338 0.23 5.55 -6.94
CA ILE A 338 1.28 5.79 -7.93
C ILE A 338 0.63 6.32 -9.20
N LEU A 339 1.20 7.36 -9.78
CA LEU A 339 0.79 7.90 -11.05
C LEU A 339 1.82 7.55 -12.13
N ARG A 340 1.35 6.98 -13.24
CA ARG A 340 2.17 6.65 -14.42
C ARG A 340 1.63 7.34 -15.66
N GLU A 341 2.49 7.67 -16.59
CA GLU A 341 2.07 8.14 -17.92
C GLU A 341 1.94 6.96 -18.88
N SER A 342 0.73 6.77 -19.40
CA SER A 342 0.41 5.63 -20.25
C SER A 342 1.20 5.64 -21.57
N GLY A 343 1.37 6.82 -22.19
CA GLY A 343 2.02 6.95 -23.50
C GLY A 343 3.53 6.63 -23.47
N ARG A 344 4.20 6.92 -22.36
CA ARG A 344 5.64 6.66 -22.16
C ARG A 344 5.92 5.42 -21.32
N ASN A 345 4.87 4.85 -20.74
CA ASN A 345 4.98 3.74 -19.78
C ASN A 345 5.96 4.04 -18.62
N GLU A 346 5.96 5.28 -18.14
CA GLU A 346 6.89 5.82 -17.15
C GLU A 346 6.18 6.13 -15.83
N THR A 347 6.83 5.85 -14.70
CA THR A 347 6.35 6.27 -13.39
C THR A 347 6.62 7.76 -13.19
N ILE A 348 5.55 8.54 -13.05
CA ILE A 348 5.61 10.00 -12.89
C ILE A 348 5.92 10.38 -11.46
N GLY A 349 5.27 9.70 -10.51
CA GLY A 349 5.38 10.03 -9.10
C GLY A 349 4.37 9.31 -8.23
N GLY A 350 4.34 9.68 -6.96
CA GLY A 350 3.38 9.19 -5.98
C GLY A 350 2.53 10.32 -5.43
N ALA A 351 1.26 10.04 -5.16
CA ALA A 351 0.37 11.01 -4.57
C ALA A 351 -0.21 10.50 -3.24
N ILE A 352 -0.55 11.47 -2.38
CA ILE A 352 -1.22 11.23 -1.09
C ILE A 352 -2.57 11.94 -1.14
N VAL A 353 -3.65 11.21 -0.89
CA VAL A 353 -4.99 11.78 -0.81
C VAL A 353 -5.07 12.77 0.36
N LEU A 354 -5.47 14.00 0.09
CA LEU A 354 -5.65 15.06 1.07
C LEU A 354 -7.13 15.36 1.34
N ASP A 355 -7.98 15.10 0.35
CA ASP A 355 -9.41 15.30 0.45
C ASP A 355 -10.16 14.32 -0.47
N PRO A 356 -10.84 13.32 0.08
CA PRO A 356 -11.62 12.38 -0.73
C PRO A 356 -12.98 12.91 -1.17
N ASP A 357 -13.44 14.06 -0.63
CA ASP A 357 -14.72 14.71 -0.95
C ASP A 357 -14.57 16.22 -1.13
N PRO A 358 -13.82 16.69 -2.17
CA PRO A 358 -13.52 18.11 -2.35
C PRO A 358 -14.75 18.90 -2.76
N ILE A 359 -15.22 19.79 -1.88
CA ILE A 359 -16.37 20.64 -2.07
C ILE A 359 -16.02 21.90 -2.88
N LEU A 360 -14.84 22.47 -2.65
CA LEU A 360 -14.42 23.68 -3.31
C LEU A 360 -14.13 23.43 -4.79
N ARG A 361 -14.38 24.47 -5.62
CA ARG A 361 -13.95 24.43 -7.01
C ARG A 361 -12.43 24.32 -7.09
N ALA A 362 -11.93 23.62 -8.11
CA ALA A 362 -10.49 23.40 -8.27
C ALA A 362 -9.64 24.70 -8.32
N ALA A 363 -10.23 25.82 -8.74
CA ALA A 363 -9.55 27.13 -8.75
C ALA A 363 -9.40 27.74 -7.35
N GLU A 364 -10.20 27.28 -6.38
CA GLU A 364 -10.24 27.83 -5.01
C GLU A 364 -9.64 26.84 -4.01
N ALA A 365 -9.48 25.57 -4.41
CA ALA A 365 -9.03 24.49 -3.54
C ALA A 365 -7.55 24.63 -3.17
N LYS A 366 -7.26 24.54 -1.88
CA LYS A 366 -5.91 24.47 -1.29
C LYS A 366 -5.86 23.32 -0.29
N PRO A 367 -5.98 22.05 -0.77
CA PRO A 367 -6.04 20.91 0.11
C PRO A 367 -4.76 20.71 0.91
N ASN A 368 -4.91 20.25 2.13
CA ASN A 368 -3.84 19.81 3.01
C ASN A 368 -4.37 18.69 3.93
N SER A 369 -3.51 18.09 4.74
CA SER A 369 -3.85 16.98 5.63
C SER A 369 -4.62 17.37 6.90
N SER A 370 -4.99 18.66 7.08
CA SER A 370 -5.70 19.12 8.27
C SER A 370 -7.17 18.71 8.25
N ILE A 371 -7.60 18.03 9.30
CA ILE A 371 -9.01 17.71 9.54
C ILE A 371 -9.83 19.01 9.71
N ASP A 372 -9.25 20.01 10.38
CA ASP A 372 -9.86 21.32 10.59
C ASP A 372 -10.25 22.00 9.27
N ARG A 373 -9.39 21.88 8.24
CA ARG A 373 -9.70 22.37 6.91
C ARG A 373 -10.92 21.65 6.33
N ILE A 374 -10.96 20.32 6.37
CA ILE A 374 -12.10 19.54 5.85
C ILE A 374 -13.40 19.99 6.53
N ILE A 375 -13.43 20.10 7.85
CA ILE A 375 -14.60 20.54 8.58
C ILE A 375 -14.98 21.98 8.19
N SER A 376 -14.01 22.87 8.09
CA SER A 376 -14.23 24.27 7.74
C SER A 376 -14.83 24.44 6.34
N GLU A 377 -14.35 23.67 5.36
CA GLU A 377 -14.85 23.71 3.99
C GLU A 377 -16.25 23.11 3.87
N HIS A 378 -16.52 22.00 4.57
CA HIS A 378 -17.86 21.39 4.61
C HIS A 378 -18.88 22.23 5.37
N LYS A 379 -18.44 23.15 6.25
CA LYS A 379 -19.29 23.97 7.14
C LYS A 379 -20.07 23.14 8.15
N TRP A 380 -20.79 22.13 7.70
CA TRP A 380 -21.55 21.17 8.49
C TRP A 380 -21.19 19.75 8.03
N ILE A 381 -20.65 18.93 8.91
CA ILE A 381 -20.29 17.56 8.62
C ILE A 381 -20.69 16.66 9.79
N THR A 382 -21.29 15.52 9.50
CA THR A 382 -21.62 14.54 10.55
C THR A 382 -20.37 13.81 11.02
N PRO A 383 -20.31 13.34 12.27
CA PRO A 383 -19.20 12.52 12.75
C PRO A 383 -18.93 11.30 11.88
N SER A 384 -19.98 10.61 11.43
CA SER A 384 -19.84 9.43 10.55
C SER A 384 -19.27 9.79 9.18
N HIS A 385 -19.67 10.92 8.61
CA HIS A 385 -19.11 11.38 7.33
C HIS A 385 -17.64 11.80 7.49
N LEU A 386 -17.31 12.56 8.53
CA LEU A 386 -15.92 12.92 8.83
C LEU A 386 -15.04 11.67 9.04
N GLU A 387 -15.56 10.70 9.79
CA GLU A 387 -14.86 9.42 9.98
C GLU A 387 -14.67 8.67 8.66
N SER A 388 -15.68 8.65 7.79
CA SER A 388 -15.58 8.01 6.48
C SER A 388 -14.51 8.65 5.57
N LEU A 389 -14.29 9.96 5.69
CA LEU A 389 -13.27 10.70 4.94
C LEU A 389 -11.86 10.61 5.53
N THR A 390 -11.74 10.56 6.86
CA THR A 390 -10.45 10.76 7.55
C THR A 390 -9.97 9.57 8.35
N GLY A 391 -10.85 8.62 8.68
CA GLY A 391 -10.55 7.53 9.61
C GLY A 391 -10.59 7.92 11.09
N VAL A 392 -10.86 9.16 11.42
CA VAL A 392 -10.90 9.66 12.82
C VAL A 392 -12.26 9.36 13.44
N ARG A 393 -12.27 8.51 14.47
CA ARG A 393 -13.48 7.95 15.09
C ARG A 393 -14.07 8.73 16.23
N ARG A 394 -13.28 9.57 16.92
CA ARG A 394 -13.69 10.10 18.23
C ARG A 394 -13.57 11.61 18.31
N LYS A 395 -14.48 12.20 19.09
CA LYS A 395 -14.47 13.60 19.48
C LYS A 395 -13.14 14.04 20.12
N GLU A 396 -12.50 13.15 20.88
CA GLU A 396 -11.24 13.37 21.56
C GLU A 396 -10.03 13.49 20.59
N ASP A 397 -10.18 12.92 19.39
CA ASP A 397 -9.16 12.97 18.34
C ASP A 397 -9.25 14.26 17.49
N VAL A 398 -10.22 15.12 17.76
CA VAL A 398 -10.49 16.36 17.01
C VAL A 398 -10.40 17.57 17.98
N PRO A 399 -9.21 18.13 18.21
CA PRO A 399 -9.01 19.20 19.16
C PRO A 399 -9.76 20.48 18.80
N GLY A 400 -10.46 21.08 19.77
CA GLY A 400 -11.02 22.42 19.63
C GLY A 400 -12.36 22.53 18.92
N TRP A 401 -13.04 21.42 18.64
CA TRP A 401 -14.34 21.43 17.94
C TRP A 401 -15.53 21.31 18.90
N ILE A 402 -16.54 22.14 18.62
CA ILE A 402 -17.81 22.10 19.34
C ILE A 402 -18.68 21.04 18.68
N VAL A 403 -19.03 20.00 19.45
CA VAL A 403 -20.04 19.04 19.04
C VAL A 403 -21.39 19.49 19.61
N ASP A 404 -22.23 20.05 18.77
CA ASP A 404 -23.59 20.32 19.10
C ASP A 404 -24.48 19.38 18.27
N CYS A 405 -25.26 18.56 18.98
CA CYS A 405 -26.29 17.69 18.39
C CYS A 405 -25.88 16.85 17.16
N LEU A 406 -24.75 16.14 17.21
CA LEU A 406 -24.31 15.23 16.14
C LEU A 406 -23.65 15.90 14.90
N LEU A 407 -23.26 17.16 14.99
CA LEU A 407 -22.57 17.86 13.89
C LEU A 407 -21.29 18.53 14.38
N TYR A 408 -20.23 18.43 13.59
CA TYR A 408 -19.01 19.21 13.77
C TYR A 408 -19.09 20.50 12.96
N THR A 409 -18.72 21.63 13.58
CA THR A 409 -18.65 22.93 12.91
C THR A 409 -17.33 23.61 13.21
N SER A 410 -16.87 24.47 12.31
CA SER A 410 -15.79 25.39 12.62
C SER A 410 -16.26 26.42 13.67
N PRO A 411 -15.52 26.65 14.77
CA PRO A 411 -15.87 27.67 15.73
C PRO A 411 -15.92 29.03 15.04
N SER A 412 -17.01 29.77 15.27
CA SER A 412 -17.11 31.12 14.73
C SER A 412 -16.11 32.06 15.43
N PRO A 413 -15.66 33.15 14.79
CA PRO A 413 -14.84 34.15 15.47
C PRO A 413 -15.45 34.72 16.74
N ARG A 414 -16.78 34.62 16.89
CA ARG A 414 -17.50 35.02 18.11
C ARG A 414 -17.36 34.01 19.24
N ASP A 415 -17.28 32.72 18.92
CA ASP A 415 -17.14 31.64 19.90
C ASP A 415 -15.74 31.65 20.54
N LEU A 416 -14.72 32.09 19.81
CA LEU A 416 -13.37 32.27 20.32
C LEU A 416 -13.24 33.45 21.28
N SER A 417 -14.18 34.44 21.25
CA SER A 417 -14.16 35.61 22.12
C SER A 417 -14.78 35.38 23.48
N THR A 418 -15.58 34.30 23.65
CA THR A 418 -16.30 33.99 24.90
C THR A 418 -15.56 33.03 25.83
N SER A 419 -14.40 32.49 25.43
CA SER A 419 -13.59 31.59 26.25
C SER A 419 -12.64 32.30 27.23
N ARG A 420 -12.80 33.62 27.51
CA ARG A 420 -12.17 34.25 28.66
C ARG A 420 -12.91 33.84 29.93
N MET A 421 -12.29 32.92 30.68
CA MET A 421 -12.76 32.62 32.05
C MET A 421 -12.88 33.89 32.85
N PRO A 422 -13.95 34.08 33.65
CA PRO A 422 -13.97 35.11 34.66
C PRO A 422 -12.90 34.77 35.68
N SER A 423 -11.98 35.69 35.90
CA SER A 423 -11.04 35.65 37.02
C SER A 423 -11.83 35.62 38.30
N SER A 424 -11.55 34.64 39.14
CA SER A 424 -12.01 34.53 40.53
C SER A 424 -11.84 35.83 41.28
N ALA A 425 -12.91 36.33 41.85
CA ALA A 425 -12.91 37.15 43.04
C ALA A 425 -13.38 36.27 44.22
#